data_01a400a5e9fb806bb8a1503e5ab6e1ca
#
_entry.id   01a400a5e9fb806bb8a1503e5ab6e1ca
#
_cell.length_a   1.000
_cell.length_b   1.000
_cell.length_c   1.000
_cell.angle_alpha   90.00
_cell.angle_beta   90.00
_cell.angle_gamma   90.00
#
_symmetry.space_group_name_H-M   'P 1'
#
loop_
_entity.id
_entity.type
_entity.pdbx_description
1 polymer ?
#
loop_
_entity_poly.entity_id
_entity_poly.type
_entity_poly.pdbx_seq_one_letter_code
_entity_poly.pdbx_strand_id
1 'polypeptide(L)'
;RLIKLIPDRGQRADEGRRVVAEVALEHGLIGEAGRLLDEIDETRRDAAAWRLAARMAAVNEDSAAENMALRRAGEAPRPRRWQCTSCQLLHESWQSHCGGCSGFATLDWQRPDGVTPLIGTDAATRAPARRARPPGTVERG
;
A
#
# COMPACT_ATOMS: atom_id res chain seq x y z
N ARG A 1 -0.42 16.82 17.75
CA ARG A 1 -0.52 17.83 16.65
C ARG A 1 -0.69 17.21 15.25
N LEU A 2 -0.23 16.01 14.99
CA LEU A 2 -0.41 15.31 13.69
C LEU A 2 -1.88 14.98 13.39
N ILE A 3 -2.69 14.72 14.41
CA ILE A 3 -4.12 14.39 14.26
C ILE A 3 -4.92 15.51 13.60
N LYS A 4 -4.51 16.77 13.74
CA LYS A 4 -5.16 17.93 13.09
C LYS A 4 -5.03 17.96 11.57
N LEU A 5 -4.12 17.16 10.99
CA LEU A 5 -3.89 17.07 9.55
C LEU A 5 -4.79 16.01 8.88
N ILE A 6 -5.47 15.18 9.68
CA ILE A 6 -6.38 14.16 9.15
C ILE A 6 -7.72 14.84 8.84
N PRO A 7 -8.27 14.70 7.62
CA PRO A 7 -9.62 15.16 7.31
C PRO A 7 -10.64 14.54 8.26
N ASP A 8 -11.67 15.30 8.68
CA ASP A 8 -12.60 14.83 9.70
C ASP A 8 -13.44 13.61 9.29
N ARG A 9 -13.68 13.41 8.00
CA ARG A 9 -14.50 12.30 7.46
C ARG A 9 -14.02 11.78 6.12
N GLY A 10 -14.43 10.53 5.82
CA GLY A 10 -14.22 9.88 4.54
C GLY A 10 -13.02 8.95 4.49
N GLN A 11 -12.84 8.27 3.37
CA GLN A 11 -11.85 7.22 3.19
C GLN A 11 -10.40 7.69 3.41
N ARG A 12 -10.08 8.94 3.03
CA ARG A 12 -8.75 9.53 3.30
C ARG A 12 -8.52 9.77 4.79
N ALA A 13 -9.58 10.10 5.53
CA ALA A 13 -9.53 10.23 6.98
C ALA A 13 -9.20 8.88 7.64
N ASP A 14 -9.85 7.81 7.19
CA ASP A 14 -9.62 6.47 7.72
C ASP A 14 -8.20 5.97 7.42
N GLU A 15 -7.68 6.21 6.22
CA GLU A 15 -6.30 5.92 5.86
C GLU A 15 -5.31 6.71 6.75
N GLY A 16 -5.58 7.99 6.97
CA GLY A 16 -4.78 8.84 7.85
C GLY A 16 -4.78 8.33 9.30
N ARG A 17 -5.96 8.01 9.86
CA ARG A 17 -6.08 7.44 11.21
C ARG A 17 -5.32 6.14 11.33
N ARG A 18 -5.44 5.25 10.36
CA ARG A 18 -4.71 3.98 10.35
C ARG A 18 -3.19 4.20 10.38
N VAL A 19 -2.66 5.08 9.54
CA VAL A 19 -1.21 5.37 9.49
C VAL A 19 -0.72 5.95 10.82
N VAL A 20 -1.46 6.89 11.41
CA VAL A 20 -1.09 7.46 12.72
C VAL A 20 -1.20 6.41 13.82
N ALA A 21 -2.21 5.54 13.78
CA ALA A 21 -2.36 4.45 14.74
C ALA A 21 -1.22 3.43 14.63
N GLU A 22 -0.73 3.14 13.43
CA GLU A 22 0.42 2.27 13.21
C GLU A 22 1.70 2.85 13.82
N VAL A 23 1.97 4.13 13.59
CA VAL A 23 3.10 4.84 14.21
C VAL A 23 2.96 4.90 15.73
N ALA A 24 1.75 5.15 16.26
CA ALA A 24 1.50 5.14 17.69
C ALA A 24 1.81 3.78 18.32
N LEU A 25 1.41 2.68 17.69
CA LEU A 25 1.71 1.33 18.15
C LEU A 25 3.21 1.04 18.13
N GLU A 26 3.94 1.45 17.10
CA GLU A 26 5.40 1.30 17.01
C GLU A 26 6.14 2.03 18.13
N HIS A 27 5.57 3.13 18.61
CA HIS A 27 6.11 3.89 19.75
C HIS A 27 5.54 3.48 21.11
N GLY A 28 4.81 2.35 21.19
CA GLY A 28 4.25 1.84 22.43
C GLY A 28 3.05 2.60 22.98
N LEU A 29 2.47 3.50 22.18
CA LEU A 29 1.26 4.27 22.52
C LEU A 29 0.00 3.47 22.22
N ILE A 30 -0.16 2.30 22.86
CA ILE A 30 -1.20 1.30 22.55
C ILE A 30 -2.60 1.90 22.68
N GLY A 31 -2.86 2.67 23.74
CA GLY A 31 -4.17 3.30 23.97
C GLY A 31 -4.55 4.30 22.89
N GLU A 32 -3.61 5.09 22.41
CA GLU A 32 -3.83 6.05 21.32
C GLU A 32 -4.03 5.33 19.98
N ALA A 33 -3.26 4.29 19.70
CA ALA A 33 -3.43 3.45 18.53
C ALA A 33 -4.83 2.83 18.50
N GLY A 34 -5.31 2.32 19.64
CA GLY A 34 -6.66 1.75 19.79
C GLY A 34 -7.74 2.77 19.50
N ARG A 35 -7.66 3.92 20.15
CA ARG A 35 -8.64 5.00 19.96
C ARG A 35 -8.75 5.42 18.48
N LEU A 36 -7.63 5.59 17.80
CA LEU A 36 -7.60 5.96 16.38
C LEU A 36 -8.19 4.87 15.48
N LEU A 37 -7.92 3.60 15.80
CA LEU A 37 -8.46 2.48 15.05
C LEU A 37 -9.98 2.34 15.27
N ASP A 38 -10.49 2.60 16.48
CA ASP A 38 -11.92 2.55 16.80
C ASP A 38 -12.71 3.68 16.15
N GLU A 39 -12.09 4.80 15.81
CA GLU A 39 -12.69 5.86 15.01
C GLU A 39 -12.95 5.43 13.54
N ILE A 40 -12.35 4.32 13.08
CA ILE A 40 -12.60 3.75 11.76
C ILE A 40 -13.70 2.71 11.88
N ASP A 41 -14.84 2.98 11.24
CA ASP A 41 -15.95 2.03 11.17
C ASP A 41 -15.48 0.67 10.65
N GLU A 42 -15.86 -0.42 11.30
CA GLU A 42 -15.42 -1.78 10.93
C GLU A 42 -15.73 -2.14 9.48
N THR A 43 -16.85 -1.66 8.94
CA THR A 43 -17.25 -1.92 7.55
C THR A 43 -16.35 -1.22 6.54
N ARG A 44 -15.60 -0.21 6.97
CA ARG A 44 -14.66 0.55 6.15
C ARG A 44 -13.21 0.20 6.37
N ARG A 45 -12.93 -0.64 7.37
CA ARG A 45 -11.56 -1.14 7.63
C ARG A 45 -11.07 -1.96 6.43
N ASP A 46 -9.92 -1.61 5.89
CA ASP A 46 -9.22 -2.41 4.91
C ASP A 46 -8.35 -3.50 5.56
N ALA A 47 -7.75 -4.35 4.75
CA ALA A 47 -6.90 -5.44 5.24
C ALA A 47 -5.73 -4.94 6.11
N ALA A 48 -5.21 -3.73 5.88
CA ALA A 48 -4.13 -3.17 6.70
C ALA A 48 -4.65 -2.72 8.07
N ALA A 49 -5.84 -2.10 8.14
CA ALA A 49 -6.47 -1.73 9.40
C ALA A 49 -6.78 -2.98 10.27
N TRP A 50 -7.27 -4.05 9.66
CA TRP A 50 -7.51 -5.31 10.37
C TRP A 50 -6.22 -5.99 10.85
N ARG A 51 -5.13 -5.92 10.06
CA ARG A 51 -3.81 -6.41 10.54
C ARG A 51 -3.28 -5.59 11.71
N LEU A 52 -3.52 -4.28 11.70
CA LEU A 52 -3.16 -3.44 12.84
C LEU A 52 -3.96 -3.83 14.09
N ALA A 53 -5.27 -4.10 13.96
CA ALA A 53 -6.10 -4.62 15.04
C ALA A 53 -5.54 -5.95 15.60
N ALA A 54 -5.11 -6.86 14.73
CA ALA A 54 -4.51 -8.11 15.15
C ALA A 54 -3.20 -7.90 15.93
N ARG A 55 -2.32 -7.01 15.46
CA ARG A 55 -1.07 -6.65 16.18
C ARG A 55 -1.36 -6.07 17.57
N MET A 56 -2.40 -5.25 17.69
CA MET A 56 -2.82 -4.70 18.98
C MET A 56 -3.37 -5.77 19.92
N ALA A 57 -4.19 -6.69 19.39
CA ALA A 57 -4.70 -7.82 20.17
C ALA A 57 -3.56 -8.72 20.66
N ALA A 58 -2.55 -8.98 19.82
CA ALA A 58 -1.36 -9.73 20.21
C ALA A 58 -0.57 -9.04 21.33
N VAL A 59 -0.42 -7.71 21.30
CA VAL A 59 0.24 -6.95 22.39
C VAL A 59 -0.56 -7.06 23.71
N ASN A 60 -1.88 -7.16 23.63
CA ASN A 60 -2.77 -7.33 24.78
C ASN A 60 -2.96 -8.81 25.17
N GLU A 61 -2.23 -9.75 24.55
CA GLU A 61 -2.33 -11.20 24.77
C GLU A 61 -3.74 -11.77 24.52
N ASP A 62 -4.56 -11.09 23.71
CA ASP A 62 -5.90 -11.53 23.33
C ASP A 62 -5.87 -12.32 22.02
N SER A 63 -5.59 -13.61 22.13
CA SER A 63 -5.51 -14.52 20.96
C SER A 63 -6.83 -14.68 20.23
N ALA A 64 -7.97 -14.52 20.90
CA ALA A 64 -9.27 -14.63 20.26
C ALA A 64 -9.53 -13.43 19.34
N ALA A 65 -9.27 -12.21 19.83
CA ALA A 65 -9.38 -10.99 19.05
C ALA A 65 -8.34 -10.96 17.90
N GLU A 66 -7.12 -11.42 18.14
CA GLU A 66 -6.08 -11.53 17.11
C GLU A 66 -6.54 -12.42 15.96
N ASN A 67 -6.99 -13.64 16.25
CA ASN A 67 -7.47 -14.59 15.24
C ASN A 67 -8.68 -14.07 14.45
N MET A 68 -9.60 -13.38 15.13
CA MET A 68 -10.75 -12.75 14.49
C MET A 68 -10.28 -11.64 13.52
N ALA A 69 -9.39 -10.77 13.96
CA ALA A 69 -8.89 -9.66 13.15
C ALA A 69 -8.09 -10.17 11.93
N LEU A 70 -7.30 -11.23 12.07
CA LEU A 70 -6.58 -11.84 10.95
C LEU A 70 -7.53 -12.46 9.90
N ARG A 71 -8.60 -13.10 10.33
CA ARG A 71 -9.64 -13.60 9.39
C ARG A 71 -10.30 -12.45 8.64
N ARG A 72 -10.71 -11.39 9.35
CA ARG A 72 -11.28 -10.19 8.74
C ARG A 72 -10.31 -9.54 7.75
N ALA A 73 -9.02 -9.50 8.06
CA ALA A 73 -7.99 -8.99 7.16
C ALA A 73 -7.91 -9.79 5.84
N GLY A 74 -8.17 -11.10 5.87
CA GLY A 74 -8.21 -11.94 4.67
C GLY A 74 -9.39 -11.64 3.74
N GLU A 75 -10.52 -11.22 4.31
CA GLU A 75 -11.76 -10.93 3.59
C GLU A 75 -11.89 -9.46 3.19
N ALA A 76 -11.20 -8.56 3.90
CA ALA A 76 -11.29 -7.13 3.72
C ALA A 76 -10.63 -6.65 2.41
N PRO A 77 -11.09 -5.50 1.87
CA PRO A 77 -10.47 -4.89 0.70
C PRO A 77 -8.98 -4.61 0.93
N ARG A 78 -8.18 -4.76 -0.13
CA ARG A 78 -6.76 -4.40 -0.07
C ARG A 78 -6.58 -2.92 0.20
N PRO A 79 -5.52 -2.52 0.94
CA PRO A 79 -5.20 -1.11 1.13
C PRO A 79 -4.79 -0.49 -0.21
N ARG A 80 -5.00 0.81 -0.33
CA ARG A 80 -4.50 1.57 -1.48
C ARG A 80 -2.98 1.60 -1.48
N ARG A 81 -2.42 1.64 -2.68
CA ARG A 81 -0.98 1.78 -2.92
C ARG A 81 -0.72 2.64 -4.15
N TRP A 82 0.50 3.12 -4.27
CA TRP A 82 0.95 3.72 -5.50
C TRP A 82 1.09 2.64 -6.56
N GLN A 83 0.31 2.76 -7.63
CA GLN A 83 0.33 1.82 -8.73
C GLN A 83 0.57 2.57 -10.04
N CYS A 84 1.46 2.04 -10.87
CA CYS A 84 1.70 2.60 -12.18
C CYS A 84 0.51 2.30 -13.11
N THR A 85 -0.06 3.31 -13.73
CA THR A 85 -1.18 3.17 -14.66
C THR A 85 -0.77 2.52 -15.98
N SER A 86 0.53 2.53 -16.32
CA SER A 86 1.05 1.96 -17.57
C SER A 86 1.46 0.49 -17.44
N CYS A 87 2.19 0.11 -16.38
CA CYS A 87 2.72 -1.26 -16.21
C CYS A 87 2.18 -1.99 -14.99
N GLN A 88 1.28 -1.37 -14.23
CA GLN A 88 0.63 -1.91 -13.04
C GLN A 88 1.57 -2.26 -11.87
N LEU A 89 2.85 -1.89 -11.93
CA LEU A 89 3.80 -2.11 -10.84
C LEU A 89 3.38 -1.32 -9.60
N LEU A 90 3.43 -2.00 -8.44
CA LEU A 90 3.16 -1.39 -7.16
C LEU A 90 4.42 -0.77 -6.57
N HIS A 91 4.27 0.40 -5.96
CA HIS A 91 5.33 1.14 -5.29
C HIS A 91 4.95 1.44 -3.84
N GLU A 92 5.90 1.47 -2.95
CA GLU A 92 5.68 1.82 -1.53
C GLU A 92 5.50 3.32 -1.33
N SER A 93 6.15 4.12 -2.16
CA SER A 93 6.10 5.57 -2.12
C SER A 93 5.91 6.17 -3.51
N TRP A 94 5.44 7.41 -3.55
CA TRP A 94 5.35 8.15 -4.81
C TRP A 94 6.75 8.45 -5.37
N GLN A 95 6.87 8.29 -6.69
CA GLN A 95 8.07 8.60 -7.45
C GLN A 95 7.67 9.30 -8.76
N SER A 96 8.52 10.20 -9.24
CA SER A 96 8.25 10.90 -10.51
C SER A 96 8.32 9.98 -11.72
N HIS A 97 9.14 8.93 -11.66
CA HIS A 97 9.27 7.91 -12.70
C HIS A 97 8.98 6.52 -12.13
N CYS A 98 8.27 5.73 -12.89
CA CYS A 98 8.02 4.33 -12.51
C CYS A 98 9.31 3.50 -12.63
N GLY A 99 9.69 2.79 -11.57
CA GLY A 99 10.88 1.92 -11.57
C GLY A 99 10.79 0.73 -12.52
N GLY A 100 9.59 0.37 -13.02
CA GLY A 100 9.40 -0.73 -13.95
C GLY A 100 9.41 -0.33 -15.41
N CYS A 101 8.68 0.73 -15.79
CA CYS A 101 8.55 1.15 -17.19
C CYS A 101 9.16 2.52 -17.49
N SER A 102 9.75 3.18 -16.49
CA SER A 102 10.32 4.54 -16.57
C SER A 102 9.31 5.62 -17.00
N GLY A 103 8.01 5.34 -16.98
CA GLY A 103 6.95 6.31 -17.29
C GLY A 103 6.97 7.47 -16.29
N PHE A 104 6.93 8.70 -16.80
CA PHE A 104 6.89 9.91 -15.97
C PHE A 104 5.47 10.19 -15.49
N ALA A 105 5.32 10.52 -14.20
CA ALA A 105 4.04 10.85 -13.55
C ALA A 105 2.92 9.81 -13.78
N THR A 106 3.28 8.52 -13.87
CA THR A 106 2.33 7.42 -14.11
C THR A 106 1.84 6.73 -12.83
N LEU A 107 2.29 7.18 -11.65
CA LEU A 107 1.86 6.58 -10.39
C LEU A 107 0.57 7.24 -9.88
N ASP A 108 -0.42 6.42 -9.61
CA ASP A 108 -1.69 6.82 -9.02
C ASP A 108 -1.95 6.08 -7.70
N TRP A 109 -2.63 6.75 -6.76
CA TRP A 109 -2.97 6.20 -5.45
C TRP A 109 -4.30 5.47 -5.53
N GLN A 110 -4.25 4.19 -5.80
CA GLN A 110 -5.44 3.38 -6.05
C GLN A 110 -5.41 2.04 -5.32
N ARG A 111 -6.58 1.38 -5.28
CA ARG A 111 -6.68 0.01 -4.78
C ARG A 111 -6.26 -0.94 -5.91
N PRO A 112 -5.28 -1.83 -5.66
CA PRO A 112 -4.89 -2.79 -6.68
C PRO A 112 -6.05 -3.74 -7.00
N ASP A 113 -6.51 -3.73 -8.24
CA ASP A 113 -7.51 -4.68 -8.74
C ASP A 113 -6.81 -5.99 -9.12
N GLY A 114 -7.27 -7.10 -8.54
CA GLY A 114 -6.78 -8.44 -8.88
C GLY A 114 -5.49 -8.88 -8.17
N VAL A 115 -5.05 -10.09 -8.50
CA VAL A 115 -3.82 -10.70 -8.00
C VAL A 115 -2.63 -10.15 -8.79
N THR A 116 -2.12 -8.99 -8.40
CA THR A 116 -0.80 -8.59 -8.90
C THR A 116 0.22 -9.45 -8.14
N PRO A 117 1.03 -10.29 -8.83
CA PRO A 117 2.09 -11.02 -8.16
C PRO A 117 3.00 -10.02 -7.47
N LEU A 118 3.29 -10.23 -6.18
CA LEU A 118 4.37 -9.56 -5.50
C LEU A 118 5.65 -10.03 -6.21
N ILE A 119 6.12 -9.25 -7.16
CA ILE A 119 7.46 -9.46 -7.71
C ILE A 119 8.39 -9.11 -6.54
N GLY A 120 9.00 -10.16 -6.00
CA GLY A 120 10.00 -10.02 -4.96
C GLY A 120 11.09 -9.04 -5.40
N THR A 121 11.75 -8.46 -4.43
CA THR A 121 12.79 -7.44 -4.51
C THR A 121 14.06 -7.87 -5.25
N ASP A 122 13.96 -8.66 -6.30
CA ASP A 122 15.08 -9.00 -7.19
C ASP A 122 15.09 -8.09 -8.42
N ALA A 123 15.22 -6.78 -8.18
CA ALA A 123 15.40 -5.78 -9.23
C ALA A 123 16.84 -5.77 -9.81
N ALA A 124 17.64 -6.83 -9.57
CA ALA A 124 19.04 -6.86 -9.98
C ALA A 124 19.31 -7.58 -11.33
N THR A 125 18.30 -8.19 -11.98
CA THR A 125 18.61 -8.99 -13.18
C THR A 125 17.58 -8.83 -14.30
N ARG A 126 17.34 -7.59 -14.73
CA ARG A 126 16.74 -7.38 -16.05
C ARG A 126 17.58 -6.41 -16.85
N ALA A 127 18.49 -6.97 -17.63
CA ALA A 127 19.22 -6.26 -18.66
C ALA A 127 18.24 -5.56 -19.60
N PRO A 128 18.52 -4.30 -20.02
CA PRO A 128 17.64 -3.60 -20.95
C PRO A 128 17.62 -4.37 -22.28
N ALA A 129 16.42 -4.69 -22.74
CA ALA A 129 16.22 -5.24 -24.07
C ALA A 129 16.87 -4.29 -25.09
N ARG A 130 17.89 -4.78 -25.79
CA ARG A 130 18.53 -4.10 -26.91
C ARG A 130 17.45 -3.71 -27.91
N ARG A 131 17.23 -2.42 -28.10
CA ARG A 131 16.44 -1.92 -29.23
C ARG A 131 17.09 -2.44 -30.50
N ALA A 132 16.34 -3.24 -31.26
CA ALA A 132 16.72 -3.63 -32.60
C ALA A 132 16.89 -2.37 -33.47
N ARG A 133 18.07 -2.21 -34.03
CA ARG A 133 18.40 -1.16 -34.98
C ARG A 133 17.62 -1.42 -36.27
N PRO A 134 16.89 -0.45 -36.83
CA PRO A 134 16.22 -0.64 -38.12
C PRO A 134 17.26 -0.91 -39.22
N PRO A 135 16.92 -1.76 -40.20
CA PRO A 135 17.82 -2.04 -41.33
C PRO A 135 18.06 -0.79 -42.16
N GLY A 136 19.29 -0.51 -42.43
CA GLY A 136 19.74 0.63 -43.19
C GLY A 136 19.18 0.62 -44.61
N THR A 137 18.67 1.77 -45.05
CA THR A 137 18.38 2.09 -46.45
C THR A 137 19.66 2.05 -47.26
N VAL A 138 19.70 1.15 -48.21
CA VAL A 138 20.75 1.10 -49.25
C VAL A 138 20.41 2.19 -50.27
N GLU A 139 21.16 3.27 -50.29
CA GLU A 139 21.17 4.22 -51.38
C GLU A 139 21.91 3.57 -52.59
N ARG A 140 21.19 3.49 -53.71
CA ARG A 140 21.80 3.22 -55.00
C ARG A 140 22.19 4.57 -55.63
N GLY A 141 23.46 4.77 -55.79
CA GLY A 141 24.03 5.73 -56.70
C GLY A 141 24.41 5.06 -58.03
#